data_fcfbf1c090782c9d8e57270610b1fe76
#
_entry.id   fcfbf1c090782c9d8e57270610b1fe76
#
_cell.length_a   1.000
_cell.length_b   1.000
_cell.length_c   1.000
_cell.angle_alpha   90.00
_cell.angle_beta   90.00
_cell.angle_gamma   90.00
#
_symmetry.space_group_name_H-M   'P 1'
#
loop_
_entity.id
_entity.type
_entity.pdbx_description
1 polymer ?
#
loop_
_entity_poly.entity_id
_entity_poly.type
_entity_poly.pdbx_seq_one_letter_code
_entity_poly.pdbx_strand_id
1 'polypeptide(L)'
;AGKTVAMQNFLTDSQMAMGARVANTHKFEDTQAGARPYFLFFGRLSKEKGILTLVKAFLQAAGLAQGSANAQSDDQDVQVLPDVWYLHIVGDGPERGAIEQLIASAGPQAASRIHLLGYKSGEDLQREVGNARFTVLSSEWRENMPYSGLESLAAQTPIIGARIGGIPELVEEGKTGFTFESGNAVDLSNSMLKCAAVSALNYSAMQHSCREYVNARCLQNEYALALIDLYERVIQR
;
A
#
# COMPACT_ATOMS: atom_id res chain seq x y z
N ALA A 1 36.13 -8.04 -10.97
CA ALA A 1 34.78 -8.10 -10.45
C ALA A 1 34.25 -6.66 -10.40
N GLY A 2 33.29 -6.34 -11.26
CA GLY A 2 32.67 -5.02 -11.31
C GLY A 2 31.95 -4.74 -9.99
N LYS A 3 32.19 -3.56 -9.41
CA LYS A 3 31.46 -3.13 -8.23
C LYS A 3 30.09 -2.64 -8.70
N THR A 4 29.03 -3.28 -8.27
CA THR A 4 27.66 -2.80 -8.43
C THR A 4 27.37 -1.76 -7.35
N VAL A 5 26.86 -0.60 -7.74
CA VAL A 5 26.38 0.43 -6.82
C VAL A 5 24.86 0.42 -6.89
N ALA A 6 24.19 0.20 -5.75
CA ALA A 6 22.75 0.30 -5.65
C ALA A 6 22.37 1.78 -5.44
N MET A 7 21.43 2.28 -6.26
CA MET A 7 20.84 3.60 -6.10
C MET A 7 19.34 3.44 -5.93
N GLN A 8 18.78 4.14 -4.96
CA GLN A 8 17.33 4.14 -4.71
C GLN A 8 16.63 5.02 -5.74
N ASN A 9 15.38 4.71 -6.08
CA ASN A 9 14.53 5.61 -6.87
C ASN A 9 14.24 6.90 -6.09
N PHE A 10 13.88 7.95 -6.81
CA PHE A 10 13.56 9.25 -6.25
C PHE A 10 12.18 9.73 -6.72
N LEU A 11 11.63 10.71 -6.01
CA LEU A 11 10.46 11.48 -6.43
C LEU A 11 10.90 12.83 -6.95
N THR A 12 10.23 13.32 -7.99
CA THR A 12 10.41 14.69 -8.48
C THR A 12 9.84 15.70 -7.47
N ASP A 13 10.32 16.94 -7.51
CA ASP A 13 9.81 18.02 -6.66
C ASP A 13 8.29 18.20 -6.82
N SER A 14 7.76 18.00 -8.02
CA SER A 14 6.32 18.04 -8.30
C SER A 14 5.57 16.92 -7.58
N GLN A 15 6.07 15.68 -7.60
CA GLN A 15 5.47 14.55 -6.89
C GLN A 15 5.53 14.74 -5.38
N MET A 16 6.66 15.23 -4.86
CA MET A 16 6.83 15.58 -3.45
C MET A 16 5.84 16.67 -3.00
N ALA A 17 5.71 17.75 -3.77
CA ALA A 17 4.78 18.83 -3.48
C ALA A 17 3.31 18.36 -3.54
N MET A 18 2.97 17.48 -4.48
CA MET A 18 1.63 16.93 -4.61
C MET A 18 1.29 16.02 -3.41
N GLY A 19 2.19 15.12 -3.02
CA GLY A 19 2.03 14.28 -1.83
C GLY A 19 1.85 15.12 -0.56
N ALA A 20 2.66 16.16 -0.38
CA ALA A 20 2.57 17.06 0.76
C ALA A 20 1.24 17.86 0.82
N ARG A 21 0.69 18.28 -0.33
CA ARG A 21 -0.62 18.94 -0.38
C ARG A 21 -1.72 18.02 0.10
N VAL A 22 -1.75 16.79 -0.39
CA VAL A 22 -2.77 15.81 -0.02
C VAL A 22 -2.70 15.48 1.46
N ALA A 23 -1.50 15.24 1.99
CA ALA A 23 -1.28 14.98 3.41
C ALA A 23 -1.76 16.12 4.33
N ASN A 24 -1.68 17.37 3.87
CA ASN A 24 -2.14 18.54 4.65
C ASN A 24 -3.66 18.75 4.60
N THR A 25 -4.34 18.28 3.54
CA THR A 25 -5.80 18.42 3.41
C THR A 25 -6.57 17.34 4.15
N HIS A 26 -5.93 16.23 4.47
CA HIS A 26 -6.55 15.06 5.07
C HIS A 26 -5.86 14.66 6.37
N LYS A 27 -5.85 15.56 7.34
CA LYS A 27 -5.70 15.13 8.73
C LYS A 27 -6.93 14.26 9.03
N PHE A 28 -6.69 13.00 9.29
CA PHE A 28 -7.66 12.11 9.93
C PHE A 28 -7.87 12.64 11.37
N GLU A 29 -8.50 13.79 11.48
CA GLU A 29 -9.18 14.15 12.72
C GLU A 29 -10.38 13.22 12.77
N ASP A 30 -10.56 12.57 13.90
CA ASP A 30 -11.72 11.73 14.26
C ASP A 30 -13.09 12.46 14.10
N THR A 31 -13.10 13.63 13.49
CA THR A 31 -14.17 14.59 13.44
C THR A 31 -14.94 14.66 12.13
N GLN A 32 -14.53 13.97 11.05
CA GLN A 32 -15.44 13.76 9.93
C GLN A 32 -16.25 12.49 10.15
N ALA A 33 -17.35 12.63 10.87
CA ALA A 33 -18.41 11.65 10.95
C ALA A 33 -18.79 11.20 9.53
N GLY A 34 -18.26 10.05 9.07
CA GLY A 34 -18.58 9.45 7.77
C GLY A 34 -17.42 8.97 6.91
N ALA A 35 -16.18 9.38 7.15
CA ALA A 35 -15.03 8.86 6.37
C ALA A 35 -14.69 7.43 6.83
N ARG A 36 -14.90 6.45 5.94
CA ARG A 36 -14.66 5.04 6.23
C ARG A 36 -13.22 4.69 5.90
N PRO A 37 -12.46 4.03 6.78
CA PRO A 37 -11.08 3.64 6.51
C PRO A 37 -11.01 2.61 5.38
N TYR A 38 -9.98 2.70 4.54
CA TYR A 38 -9.78 1.72 3.49
C TYR A 38 -8.30 1.41 3.25
N PHE A 39 -8.08 0.20 2.77
CA PHE A 39 -6.85 -0.21 2.13
C PHE A 39 -6.90 0.17 0.66
N LEU A 40 -5.82 0.69 0.12
CA LEU A 40 -5.72 1.07 -1.29
C LEU A 40 -4.68 0.23 -2.02
N PHE A 41 -5.08 -0.33 -3.14
CA PHE A 41 -4.17 -0.78 -4.19
C PHE A 41 -4.27 0.18 -5.37
N PHE A 42 -3.14 0.57 -5.95
CA PHE A 42 -3.12 1.29 -7.21
C PHE A 42 -1.98 0.82 -8.11
N GLY A 43 -2.33 0.54 -9.36
CA GLY A 43 -1.42 0.01 -10.36
C GLY A 43 -2.11 -0.84 -11.40
N ARG A 44 -1.30 -1.52 -12.24
CA ARG A 44 -1.83 -2.45 -13.24
C ARG A 44 -2.46 -3.67 -12.57
N LEU A 45 -3.67 -4.05 -13.00
CA LEU A 45 -4.36 -5.25 -12.51
C LEU A 45 -3.84 -6.47 -13.26
N SER A 46 -2.69 -6.98 -12.82
CA SER A 46 -2.01 -8.09 -13.44
C SER A 46 -1.50 -9.10 -12.39
N LYS A 47 -1.25 -10.33 -12.84
CA LYS A 47 -0.88 -11.45 -11.97
C LYS A 47 0.35 -11.14 -11.11
N GLU A 48 1.38 -10.54 -11.72
CA GLU A 48 2.62 -10.19 -11.04
C GLU A 48 2.45 -9.16 -9.92
N LYS A 49 1.35 -8.38 -9.94
CA LYS A 49 1.01 -7.44 -8.88
C LYS A 49 0.26 -8.08 -7.70
N GLY A 50 -0.01 -9.40 -7.77
CA GLY A 50 -0.63 -10.14 -6.67
C GLY A 50 -2.03 -9.68 -6.29
N ILE A 51 -2.76 -9.09 -7.26
CA ILE A 51 -4.05 -8.45 -6.96
C ILE A 51 -5.10 -9.45 -6.49
N LEU A 52 -5.09 -10.69 -7.00
CA LEU A 52 -6.00 -11.73 -6.53
C LEU A 52 -5.67 -12.19 -5.11
N THR A 53 -4.40 -12.25 -4.75
CA THR A 53 -3.95 -12.52 -3.38
C THR A 53 -4.43 -11.43 -2.42
N LEU A 54 -4.36 -10.15 -2.83
CA LEU A 54 -4.89 -9.03 -2.06
C LEU A 54 -6.40 -9.16 -1.82
N VAL A 55 -7.20 -9.42 -2.86
CA VAL A 55 -8.65 -9.57 -2.72
C VAL A 55 -9.00 -10.74 -1.80
N LYS A 56 -8.32 -11.89 -1.95
CA LYS A 56 -8.50 -13.05 -1.07
C LYS A 56 -8.16 -12.71 0.38
N ALA A 57 -7.05 -12.00 0.61
CA ALA A 57 -6.63 -11.57 1.94
C ALA A 57 -7.65 -10.64 2.60
N PHE A 58 -8.18 -9.67 1.85
CA PHE A 58 -9.22 -8.77 2.36
C PHE A 58 -10.51 -9.53 2.70
N LEU A 59 -10.97 -10.43 1.82
CA LEU A 59 -12.14 -11.27 2.07
C LEU A 59 -11.97 -12.12 3.33
N GLN A 60 -10.77 -12.68 3.53
CA GLN A 60 -10.44 -13.45 4.73
C GLN A 60 -10.42 -12.57 5.98
N ALA A 61 -9.72 -11.43 5.95
CA ALA A 61 -9.68 -10.49 7.05
C ALA A 61 -11.06 -9.94 7.42
N ALA A 62 -11.94 -9.78 6.43
CA ALA A 62 -13.31 -9.31 6.63
C ALA A 62 -14.30 -10.41 7.06
N GLY A 63 -13.86 -11.66 7.17
CA GLY A 63 -14.74 -12.81 7.48
C GLY A 63 -15.70 -13.17 6.35
N LEU A 64 -15.39 -12.78 5.10
CA LEU A 64 -16.24 -12.94 3.91
C LEU A 64 -15.76 -14.04 2.97
N ALA A 65 -14.68 -14.77 3.29
CA ALA A 65 -14.16 -15.86 2.47
C ALA A 65 -15.13 -17.06 2.48
N GLN A 66 -15.36 -17.64 1.30
CA GLN A 66 -16.19 -18.87 1.19
C GLN A 66 -15.52 -20.01 1.97
N GLY A 67 -16.30 -20.71 2.78
CA GLY A 67 -15.82 -21.84 3.59
C GLY A 67 -15.10 -21.43 4.88
N SER A 68 -15.07 -20.17 5.24
CA SER A 68 -14.72 -19.76 6.60
C SER A 68 -15.81 -20.29 7.54
N ALA A 69 -15.48 -21.35 8.30
CA ALA A 69 -16.39 -21.97 9.26
C ALA A 69 -16.80 -21.04 10.43
N ASN A 70 -16.44 -19.77 10.35
CA ASN A 70 -16.56 -18.78 11.40
C ASN A 70 -17.91 -18.06 11.44
N ALA A 71 -18.87 -18.42 10.57
CA ALA A 71 -20.22 -17.87 10.69
C ALA A 71 -21.01 -18.46 11.87
N GLN A 72 -20.50 -19.50 12.55
CA GLN A 72 -21.20 -20.20 13.64
C GLN A 72 -20.27 -20.83 14.70
N SER A 73 -18.98 -20.48 14.79
CA SER A 73 -18.18 -20.91 15.94
C SER A 73 -18.36 -19.89 17.07
N ASP A 74 -18.84 -20.36 18.22
CA ASP A 74 -18.84 -19.62 19.52
C ASP A 74 -17.41 -19.33 20.03
N ASP A 75 -16.39 -19.46 19.17
CA ASP A 75 -15.00 -19.16 19.49
C ASP A 75 -14.81 -17.64 19.39
N GLN A 76 -14.90 -16.98 20.55
CA GLN A 76 -14.89 -15.51 20.72
C GLN A 76 -13.55 -14.85 20.37
N ASP A 77 -12.56 -15.57 19.83
CA ASP A 77 -11.20 -15.05 19.58
C ASP A 77 -10.83 -14.85 18.10
N VAL A 78 -11.78 -15.05 17.15
CA VAL A 78 -11.48 -14.80 15.74
C VAL A 78 -11.57 -13.29 15.43
N GLN A 79 -10.42 -12.64 15.37
CA GLN A 79 -10.33 -11.23 15.00
C GLN A 79 -10.68 -11.05 13.52
N VAL A 80 -11.66 -10.19 13.23
CA VAL A 80 -12.05 -9.79 11.87
C VAL A 80 -12.04 -8.27 11.73
N LEU A 81 -11.87 -7.79 10.49
CA LEU A 81 -11.98 -6.35 10.19
C LEU A 81 -13.39 -5.85 10.48
N PRO A 82 -13.52 -4.74 11.22
CA PRO A 82 -14.81 -4.08 11.37
C PRO A 82 -15.47 -3.78 10.03
N ASP A 83 -16.80 -3.79 9.96
CA ASP A 83 -17.58 -3.58 8.72
C ASP A 83 -17.37 -2.20 8.07
N VAL A 84 -16.76 -1.28 8.80
CA VAL A 84 -16.41 0.06 8.31
C VAL A 84 -15.16 0.08 7.40
N TRP A 85 -14.40 -1.01 7.32
CA TRP A 85 -13.20 -1.10 6.48
C TRP A 85 -13.53 -1.53 5.06
N TYR A 86 -12.88 -0.85 4.09
CA TYR A 86 -13.05 -1.06 2.66
C TYR A 86 -11.72 -1.42 1.98
N LEU A 87 -11.83 -1.99 0.79
CA LEU A 87 -10.73 -2.15 -0.15
C LEU A 87 -11.04 -1.35 -1.42
N HIS A 88 -10.20 -0.35 -1.71
CA HIS A 88 -10.23 0.38 -2.98
C HIS A 88 -9.15 -0.15 -3.90
N ILE A 89 -9.50 -0.38 -5.15
CA ILE A 89 -8.61 -0.86 -6.20
C ILE A 89 -8.66 0.13 -7.35
N VAL A 90 -7.54 0.84 -7.55
CA VAL A 90 -7.34 1.81 -8.64
C VAL A 90 -6.45 1.22 -9.70
N GLY A 91 -6.89 1.22 -10.93
CA GLY A 91 -6.18 0.71 -12.09
C GLY A 91 -7.03 -0.12 -13.02
N ASP A 92 -6.38 -0.67 -14.04
CA ASP A 92 -6.98 -1.60 -14.99
C ASP A 92 -5.96 -2.65 -15.42
N GLY A 93 -6.44 -3.74 -16.02
CA GLY A 93 -5.56 -4.80 -16.49
C GLY A 93 -6.26 -6.15 -16.69
N PRO A 94 -5.49 -7.16 -17.12
CA PRO A 94 -6.04 -8.47 -17.50
C PRO A 94 -6.75 -9.22 -16.38
N GLU A 95 -6.39 -8.96 -15.10
CA GLU A 95 -7.00 -9.64 -13.96
C GLU A 95 -8.36 -9.05 -13.52
N ARG A 96 -8.83 -7.96 -14.16
CA ARG A 96 -10.08 -7.28 -13.77
C ARG A 96 -11.27 -8.24 -13.70
N GLY A 97 -11.48 -9.06 -14.75
CA GLY A 97 -12.57 -10.01 -14.78
C GLY A 97 -12.49 -11.08 -13.70
N ALA A 98 -11.28 -11.56 -13.38
CA ALA A 98 -11.07 -12.52 -12.31
C ALA A 98 -11.36 -11.92 -10.92
N ILE A 99 -11.01 -10.64 -10.71
CA ILE A 99 -11.33 -9.89 -9.49
C ILE A 99 -12.86 -9.76 -9.34
N GLU A 100 -13.55 -9.33 -10.39
CA GLU A 100 -15.02 -9.17 -10.39
C GLU A 100 -15.74 -10.51 -10.10
N GLN A 101 -15.27 -11.62 -10.67
CA GLN A 101 -15.78 -12.96 -10.39
C GLN A 101 -15.55 -13.36 -8.92
N LEU A 102 -14.36 -13.08 -8.38
CA LEU A 102 -14.03 -13.41 -7.00
C LEU A 102 -14.91 -12.62 -6.01
N ILE A 103 -15.12 -11.33 -6.26
CA ILE A 103 -16.02 -10.49 -5.47
C ILE A 103 -17.46 -10.98 -5.53
N ALA A 104 -17.96 -11.27 -6.75
CA ALA A 104 -19.32 -11.76 -6.95
C ALA A 104 -19.56 -13.11 -6.24
N SER A 105 -18.59 -14.02 -6.30
CA SER A 105 -18.67 -15.31 -5.62
C SER A 105 -18.68 -15.21 -4.09
N ALA A 106 -18.06 -14.17 -3.53
CA ALA A 106 -18.06 -13.90 -2.09
C ALA A 106 -19.36 -13.23 -1.58
N GLY A 107 -20.23 -12.80 -2.49
CA GLY A 107 -21.56 -12.33 -2.18
C GLY A 107 -21.72 -10.81 -2.00
N PRO A 108 -22.96 -10.36 -1.67
CA PRO A 108 -23.28 -8.91 -1.63
C PRO A 108 -22.48 -8.10 -0.62
N GLN A 109 -22.12 -8.67 0.51
CA GLN A 109 -21.31 -7.98 1.51
C GLN A 109 -19.89 -7.67 1.00
N ALA A 110 -19.30 -8.62 0.26
CA ALA A 110 -18.00 -8.38 -0.39
C ALA A 110 -18.11 -7.27 -1.44
N ALA A 111 -19.16 -7.32 -2.28
CA ALA A 111 -19.41 -6.30 -3.31
C ALA A 111 -19.62 -4.89 -2.72
N SER A 112 -20.17 -4.78 -1.51
CA SER A 112 -20.36 -3.49 -0.84
C SER A 112 -19.08 -2.93 -0.19
N ARG A 113 -18.03 -3.74 -0.02
CA ARG A 113 -16.79 -3.37 0.67
C ARG A 113 -15.55 -3.33 -0.22
N ILE A 114 -15.61 -3.87 -1.45
CA ILE A 114 -14.49 -3.86 -2.40
C ILE A 114 -14.89 -3.04 -3.63
N HIS A 115 -14.18 -1.94 -3.86
CA HIS A 115 -14.51 -0.99 -4.91
C HIS A 115 -13.44 -0.96 -6.00
N LEU A 116 -13.82 -1.35 -7.21
CA LEU A 116 -12.99 -1.21 -8.42
C LEU A 116 -13.23 0.18 -9.01
N LEU A 117 -12.29 1.11 -8.78
CA LEU A 117 -12.44 2.52 -9.13
C LEU A 117 -11.96 2.86 -10.55
N GLY A 118 -11.47 1.84 -11.29
CA GLY A 118 -10.90 2.05 -12.62
C GLY A 118 -9.55 2.80 -12.58
N TYR A 119 -9.08 3.21 -13.76
CA TYR A 119 -7.84 3.97 -13.87
C TYR A 119 -8.03 5.41 -13.36
N LYS A 120 -7.09 5.87 -12.54
CA LYS A 120 -6.99 7.25 -12.08
C LYS A 120 -5.55 7.74 -12.22
N SER A 121 -5.37 9.04 -12.40
CA SER A 121 -4.06 9.69 -12.49
C SER A 121 -4.10 11.10 -11.90
N GLY A 122 -2.95 11.75 -11.78
CA GLY A 122 -2.84 13.12 -11.29
C GLY A 122 -3.47 13.32 -9.91
N GLU A 123 -4.23 14.41 -9.75
CA GLU A 123 -4.83 14.77 -8.46
C GLU A 123 -5.87 13.77 -7.97
N ASP A 124 -6.61 13.11 -8.86
CA ASP A 124 -7.62 12.12 -8.47
C ASP A 124 -6.98 10.88 -7.86
N LEU A 125 -5.85 10.41 -8.42
CA LEU A 125 -5.08 9.32 -7.82
C LEU A 125 -4.47 9.75 -6.48
N GLN A 126 -3.87 10.93 -6.43
CA GLN A 126 -3.22 11.43 -5.21
C GLN A 126 -4.24 11.61 -4.07
N ARG A 127 -5.47 12.01 -4.39
CA ARG A 127 -6.55 12.09 -3.41
C ARG A 127 -6.92 10.73 -2.84
N GLU A 128 -6.99 9.69 -3.70
CA GLU A 128 -7.19 8.32 -3.21
C GLU A 128 -6.04 7.85 -2.32
N VAL A 129 -4.78 8.14 -2.71
CA VAL A 129 -3.61 7.74 -1.92
C VAL A 129 -3.60 8.43 -0.56
N GLY A 130 -3.83 9.75 -0.51
CA GLY A 130 -3.79 10.50 0.74
C GLY A 130 -4.96 10.21 1.69
N ASN A 131 -6.11 9.78 1.15
CA ASN A 131 -7.27 9.38 1.95
C ASN A 131 -7.22 7.91 2.42
N ALA A 132 -6.34 7.11 1.84
CA ALA A 132 -6.19 5.73 2.26
C ALA A 132 -5.60 5.64 3.67
N ARG A 133 -6.08 4.68 4.46
CA ARG A 133 -5.47 4.38 5.76
C ARG A 133 -4.14 3.67 5.58
N PHE A 134 -4.05 2.75 4.63
CA PHE A 134 -2.82 2.07 4.21
C PHE A 134 -2.88 1.79 2.71
N THR A 135 -1.74 1.87 2.04
CA THR A 135 -1.59 1.31 0.70
C THR A 135 -1.03 -0.10 0.76
N VAL A 136 -1.37 -0.93 -0.24
CA VAL A 136 -0.94 -2.33 -0.29
C VAL A 136 -0.11 -2.57 -1.55
N LEU A 137 1.13 -3.01 -1.36
CA LEU A 137 2.04 -3.44 -2.42
C LEU A 137 2.10 -4.97 -2.39
N SER A 138 1.13 -5.61 -3.06
CA SER A 138 0.92 -7.06 -3.01
C SER A 138 1.72 -7.85 -4.05
N SER A 139 2.73 -7.25 -4.68
CA SER A 139 3.48 -7.88 -5.77
C SER A 139 4.01 -9.27 -5.45
N GLU A 140 3.87 -10.17 -6.42
CA GLU A 140 4.42 -11.54 -6.43
C GLU A 140 5.63 -11.64 -7.37
N TRP A 141 6.07 -10.52 -7.90
CA TRP A 141 7.24 -10.37 -8.75
C TRP A 141 8.26 -9.43 -8.09
N ARG A 142 9.54 -9.62 -8.37
CA ARG A 142 10.61 -8.78 -7.84
C ARG A 142 10.52 -7.37 -8.42
N GLU A 143 9.97 -6.46 -7.65
CA GLU A 143 10.01 -5.03 -7.93
C GLU A 143 11.38 -4.48 -7.57
N ASN A 144 11.82 -3.47 -8.30
CA ASN A 144 13.04 -2.76 -7.93
C ASN A 144 12.80 -1.90 -6.70
N MET A 145 12.13 -0.77 -6.90
CA MET A 145 11.57 0.08 -5.86
C MET A 145 10.34 0.73 -6.47
N PRO A 146 9.12 0.22 -6.19
CA PRO A 146 7.92 0.67 -6.91
C PRO A 146 7.58 2.12 -6.57
N TYR A 147 7.33 2.94 -7.61
CA TYR A 147 6.93 4.34 -7.45
C TYR A 147 5.65 4.48 -6.64
N SER A 148 4.72 3.53 -6.75
CA SER A 148 3.50 3.53 -5.92
C SER A 148 3.80 3.51 -4.42
N GLY A 149 4.89 2.86 -4.00
CA GLY A 149 5.33 2.92 -2.61
C GLY A 149 5.89 4.29 -2.23
N LEU A 150 6.73 4.87 -3.07
CA LEU A 150 7.29 6.22 -2.83
C LEU A 150 6.18 7.28 -2.80
N GLU A 151 5.23 7.22 -3.73
CA GLU A 151 4.07 8.12 -3.77
C GLU A 151 3.19 7.98 -2.51
N SER A 152 3.02 6.75 -2.01
CA SER A 152 2.32 6.50 -0.74
C SER A 152 3.02 7.16 0.44
N LEU A 153 4.32 6.94 0.59
CA LEU A 153 5.10 7.54 1.67
C LEU A 153 5.13 9.07 1.58
N ALA A 154 5.22 9.64 0.38
CA ALA A 154 5.15 11.08 0.16
C ALA A 154 3.79 11.68 0.57
N ALA A 155 2.71 10.95 0.35
CA ALA A 155 1.37 11.30 0.82
C ALA A 155 1.16 10.99 2.31
N GLN A 156 2.20 10.56 3.03
CA GLN A 156 2.14 10.15 4.44
C GLN A 156 1.16 8.99 4.68
N THR A 157 1.02 8.11 3.70
CA THR A 157 0.19 6.91 3.80
C THR A 157 1.09 5.70 4.01
N PRO A 158 1.03 5.04 5.17
CA PRO A 158 1.84 3.86 5.46
C PRO A 158 1.51 2.69 4.53
N ILE A 159 2.46 1.76 4.39
CA ILE A 159 2.42 0.69 3.40
C ILE A 159 2.23 -0.68 4.09
N ILE A 160 1.45 -1.56 3.46
CA ILE A 160 1.54 -3.02 3.68
C ILE A 160 2.29 -3.59 2.47
N GLY A 161 3.52 -4.03 2.67
CA GLY A 161 4.44 -4.42 1.59
C GLY A 161 4.77 -5.90 1.57
N ALA A 162 4.72 -6.52 0.38
CA ALA A 162 5.18 -7.89 0.19
C ALA A 162 6.70 -7.99 0.41
N ARG A 163 7.17 -9.01 1.11
CA ARG A 163 8.60 -9.30 1.29
C ARG A 163 9.21 -9.89 0.03
N ILE A 164 9.33 -9.06 -1.03
CA ILE A 164 9.93 -9.43 -2.29
C ILE A 164 10.60 -8.24 -2.97
N GLY A 165 11.74 -8.46 -3.64
CA GLY A 165 12.48 -7.41 -4.36
C GLY A 165 12.88 -6.26 -3.44
N GLY A 166 12.70 -5.02 -3.92
CA GLY A 166 12.98 -3.77 -3.19
C GLY A 166 11.81 -3.25 -2.33
N ILE A 167 10.65 -3.92 -2.31
CA ILE A 167 9.52 -3.47 -1.49
C ILE A 167 9.86 -3.40 0.00
N PRO A 168 10.57 -4.39 0.60
CA PRO A 168 10.94 -4.32 2.01
C PRO A 168 11.80 -3.10 2.39
N GLU A 169 12.52 -2.52 1.43
CA GLU A 169 13.34 -1.33 1.67
C GLU A 169 12.48 -0.08 1.98
N LEU A 170 11.23 -0.06 1.51
CA LEU A 170 10.27 1.02 1.77
C LEU A 170 9.58 0.90 3.14
N VAL A 171 9.68 -0.28 3.78
CA VAL A 171 8.89 -0.58 4.98
C VAL A 171 9.78 -0.75 6.20
N GLU A 172 9.75 0.24 7.09
CA GLU A 172 10.27 0.12 8.45
C GLU A 172 9.10 -0.34 9.35
N GLU A 173 9.19 -1.59 9.84
CA GLU A 173 8.11 -2.23 10.62
C GLU A 173 7.61 -1.35 11.77
N GLY A 174 6.30 -1.09 11.79
CA GLY A 174 5.63 -0.27 12.78
C GLY A 174 5.87 1.24 12.64
N LYS A 175 6.69 1.68 11.66
CA LYS A 175 6.97 3.11 11.41
C LYS A 175 6.41 3.58 10.08
N THR A 176 6.84 2.98 8.95
CA THR A 176 6.31 3.33 7.63
C THR A 176 5.30 2.30 7.13
N GLY A 177 5.07 1.23 7.89
CA GLY A 177 4.10 0.20 7.55
C GLY A 177 4.39 -1.15 8.17
N PHE A 178 3.91 -2.20 7.51
CA PHE A 178 4.10 -3.60 7.89
C PHE A 178 4.43 -4.43 6.66
N THR A 179 5.16 -5.53 6.85
CA THR A 179 5.46 -6.46 5.78
C THR A 179 4.68 -7.77 5.91
N PHE A 180 4.51 -8.46 4.78
CA PHE A 180 3.94 -9.81 4.73
C PHE A 180 4.68 -10.67 3.70
N GLU A 181 4.51 -11.99 3.78
CA GLU A 181 5.10 -12.95 2.85
C GLU A 181 4.43 -12.86 1.47
N SER A 182 5.21 -12.60 0.40
CA SER A 182 4.69 -12.47 -0.96
C SER A 182 3.89 -13.71 -1.39
N GLY A 183 2.71 -13.47 -1.98
CA GLY A 183 1.79 -14.54 -2.41
C GLY A 183 1.00 -15.21 -1.28
N ASN A 184 1.24 -14.85 -0.02
CA ASN A 184 0.55 -15.42 1.14
C ASN A 184 -0.64 -14.56 1.57
N ALA A 185 -1.86 -14.97 1.15
CA ALA A 185 -3.08 -14.24 1.48
C ALA A 185 -3.40 -14.25 2.99
N VAL A 186 -2.99 -15.31 3.72
CA VAL A 186 -3.21 -15.41 5.17
C VAL A 186 -2.33 -14.41 5.91
N ASP A 187 -1.05 -14.32 5.55
CA ASP A 187 -0.12 -13.38 6.18
C ASP A 187 -0.49 -11.92 5.87
N LEU A 188 -0.96 -11.64 4.62
CA LEU A 188 -1.50 -10.34 4.26
C LEU A 188 -2.78 -10.01 5.04
N SER A 189 -3.69 -10.97 5.21
CA SER A 189 -4.89 -10.82 6.04
C SER A 189 -4.54 -10.45 7.48
N ASN A 190 -3.59 -11.16 8.09
CA ASN A 190 -3.09 -10.85 9.43
C ASN A 190 -2.46 -9.45 9.51
N SER A 191 -1.73 -9.03 8.48
CA SER A 191 -1.16 -7.68 8.41
C SER A 191 -2.25 -6.61 8.30
N MET A 192 -3.34 -6.86 7.58
CA MET A 192 -4.50 -5.96 7.54
C MET A 192 -5.17 -5.82 8.92
N LEU A 193 -5.31 -6.93 9.65
CA LEU A 193 -5.85 -6.89 11.02
C LEU A 193 -4.97 -6.09 11.98
N LYS A 194 -3.65 -6.28 11.91
CA LYS A 194 -2.69 -5.43 12.66
C LYS A 194 -2.84 -3.96 12.33
N CYS A 195 -2.97 -3.62 11.04
CA CYS A 195 -3.18 -2.24 10.58
C CYS A 195 -4.47 -1.64 11.11
N ALA A 196 -5.55 -2.40 11.14
CA ALA A 196 -6.84 -1.94 11.66
C ALA A 196 -6.80 -1.68 13.18
N ALA A 197 -5.93 -2.38 13.91
CA ALA A 197 -5.74 -2.22 15.35
C ALA A 197 -4.79 -1.06 15.73
N VAL A 198 -4.16 -0.39 14.76
CA VAL A 198 -3.26 0.75 15.02
C VAL A 198 -4.05 1.93 15.59
N SER A 199 -3.69 2.36 16.80
CA SER A 199 -4.32 3.52 17.44
C SER A 199 -4.09 4.81 16.65
N ALA A 200 -4.95 5.81 16.84
CA ALA A 200 -4.81 7.12 16.19
C ALA A 200 -3.45 7.78 16.46
N LEU A 201 -2.95 7.69 17.69
CA LEU A 201 -1.64 8.21 18.08
C LEU A 201 -0.50 7.52 17.32
N ASN A 202 -0.49 6.19 17.29
CA ASN A 202 0.54 5.43 16.58
C ASN A 202 0.46 5.65 15.06
N TYR A 203 -0.75 5.79 14.52
CA TYR A 203 -0.92 6.10 13.10
C TYR A 203 -0.37 7.48 12.74
N SER A 204 -0.59 8.51 13.57
CA SER A 204 0.00 9.84 13.37
C SER A 204 1.53 9.78 13.40
N ALA A 205 2.11 8.98 14.29
CA ALA A 205 3.56 8.75 14.31
C ALA A 205 4.05 8.05 13.03
N MET A 206 3.29 7.06 12.50
CA MET A 206 3.60 6.40 11.22
C MET A 206 3.57 7.40 10.06
N GLN A 207 2.58 8.29 10.00
CA GLN A 207 2.48 9.33 8.97
C GLN A 207 3.72 10.25 8.98
N HIS A 208 4.16 10.64 10.17
CA HIS A 208 5.38 11.43 10.33
C HIS A 208 6.62 10.68 9.83
N SER A 209 6.76 9.41 10.21
CA SER A 209 7.87 8.55 9.77
C SER A 209 7.90 8.35 8.26
N CYS A 210 6.74 8.25 7.58
CA CYS A 210 6.66 8.20 6.13
C CYS A 210 7.25 9.45 5.49
N ARG A 211 6.94 10.64 6.01
CA ARG A 211 7.50 11.90 5.53
C ARG A 211 9.00 11.96 5.75
N GLU A 212 9.47 11.59 6.93
CA GLU A 212 10.90 11.58 7.25
C GLU A 212 11.67 10.63 6.32
N TYR A 213 11.11 9.44 6.06
CA TYR A 213 11.71 8.47 5.14
C TYR A 213 11.97 9.07 3.75
N VAL A 214 10.95 9.70 3.16
CA VAL A 214 11.06 10.27 1.81
C VAL A 214 12.02 11.45 1.78
N ASN A 215 11.95 12.35 2.76
CA ASN A 215 12.84 13.50 2.86
C ASN A 215 14.32 13.09 3.04
N ALA A 216 14.58 11.98 3.72
CA ALA A 216 15.93 11.52 3.96
C ALA A 216 16.55 10.70 2.81
N ARG A 217 15.72 10.13 1.91
CA ARG A 217 16.22 9.08 0.99
C ARG A 217 15.81 9.24 -0.46
N CYS A 218 14.80 10.05 -0.76
CA CYS A 218 14.14 10.02 -2.07
C CYS A 218 14.12 11.38 -2.79
N LEU A 219 14.99 12.30 -2.42
CA LEU A 219 15.07 13.62 -3.03
C LEU A 219 15.80 13.57 -4.38
N GLN A 220 15.21 14.20 -5.39
CA GLN A 220 15.73 14.26 -6.76
C GLN A 220 17.16 14.83 -6.81
N ASN A 221 17.42 15.91 -6.07
CA ASN A 221 18.73 16.58 -6.09
C ASN A 221 19.82 15.69 -5.49
N GLU A 222 19.53 14.98 -4.40
CA GLU A 222 20.50 14.06 -3.78
C GLU A 222 20.82 12.87 -4.70
N TYR A 223 19.78 12.33 -5.36
CA TYR A 223 19.98 11.31 -6.38
C TYR A 223 20.88 11.79 -7.53
N ALA A 224 20.63 12.99 -8.06
CA ALA A 224 21.42 13.58 -9.12
C ALA A 224 22.90 13.78 -8.72
N LEU A 225 23.13 14.30 -7.50
CA LEU A 225 24.49 14.48 -6.98
C LEU A 225 25.22 13.13 -6.79
N ALA A 226 24.54 12.13 -6.24
CA ALA A 226 25.11 10.79 -6.07
C ALA A 226 25.42 10.13 -7.42
N LEU A 227 24.60 10.36 -8.44
CA LEU A 227 24.84 9.85 -9.80
C LEU A 227 26.04 10.54 -10.46
N ILE A 228 26.18 11.86 -10.31
CA ILE A 228 27.33 12.63 -10.80
C ILE A 228 28.62 12.10 -10.17
N ASP A 229 28.66 12.00 -8.84
CA ASP A 229 29.82 11.47 -8.10
C ASP A 229 30.19 10.05 -8.55
N LEU A 230 29.18 9.19 -8.82
CA LEU A 230 29.42 7.86 -9.36
C LEU A 230 30.09 7.91 -10.74
N TYR A 231 29.62 8.78 -11.65
CA TYR A 231 30.21 8.93 -12.98
C TYR A 231 31.64 9.49 -12.89
N GLU A 232 31.90 10.49 -12.05
CA GLU A 232 33.24 11.05 -11.86
C GLU A 232 34.23 9.99 -11.39
N ARG A 233 33.85 9.14 -10.42
CA ARG A 233 34.67 8.01 -9.95
C ARG A 233 34.93 6.95 -11.02
N VAL A 234 34.02 6.77 -11.97
CA VAL A 234 34.19 5.81 -13.08
C VAL A 234 35.11 6.37 -14.15
N ILE A 235 35.04 7.67 -14.46
CA ILE A 235 35.84 8.35 -15.49
C ILE A 235 37.29 8.51 -15.03
N GLN A 236 37.54 8.69 -13.72
CA GLN A 236 38.90 8.85 -13.18
C GLN A 236 39.68 7.53 -13.05
N ARG A 237 39.14 6.40 -13.50
CA ARG A 237 39.79 5.08 -13.54
C ARG A 237 40.24 4.69 -14.92
#